data_fa5d39ff46a9d9d9fa1d7499f2ae95b3
#
_entry.id   fa5d39ff46a9d9d9fa1d7499f2ae95b3
#
_cell.length_a   1.000
_cell.length_b   1.000
_cell.length_c   1.000
_cell.angle_alpha   90.00
_cell.angle_beta   90.00
_cell.angle_gamma   90.00
#
_symmetry.space_group_name_H-M   'P 1'
#
loop_
_entity.id
_entity.type
_entity.pdbx_description
1 polymer ?
#
loop_
_entity_poly.entity_id
_entity_poly.type
_entity_poly.pdbx_seq_one_letter_code
_entity_poly.pdbx_strand_id
1 'polypeptide(L)'
;MTVETLVANAHKAYRSWSRAPRETRALALEAIADGLVANSEKLVAIAREETNLRLDRLTAELHRTSFQLRLFAEVLRDGVYLDVRIDEKNPDWATGPRPDLRRTNQALGPVVIFAASNFPFAFSVAGGDTASALAAGCAVILKAHNGHPELSRETAAVVTSALHNVGAPEHLFQLIESRADGIAVLQAPEIKAGAFTGSIPAGRALFDIATSRPEPIPFFGELGSLNPVFVTKQAALHRENQIALEYLSNITLGSGQFCTKPGIIVVPRDSGLSQAIATAALPEGQKLLNERIHQGYVDTLQELQQHTAIELLAQGDEPYDTAPGPTVLSTTATAILDNYEEICRECFGPTGLVVTYEDEAEMLAFARILDGQLTATICGEENDEIVAPLLDELREKAGRVLWNQWSPGAAVTYAQQHGGPYPATTAVSSTAIGTAAIYRFLRPVAYQGFPQQFLPEELRDKPQTPLLRRVNGVVGGVENQHSKYKPL
;
A
#
# COMPACT_ATOMS: atom_id res chain seq x y z
N MET A 1 28.79 2.15 10.27
CA MET A 1 28.80 3.22 9.24
C MET A 1 28.03 4.39 9.82
N THR A 2 28.48 5.65 9.66
CA THR A 2 27.68 6.80 10.12
C THR A 2 26.54 7.10 9.15
N VAL A 3 25.52 7.83 9.61
CA VAL A 3 24.37 8.20 8.76
C VAL A 3 24.84 9.06 7.57
N GLU A 4 25.77 9.98 7.79
CA GLU A 4 26.33 10.82 6.71
C GLU A 4 27.00 9.97 5.62
N THR A 5 27.78 8.96 6.00
CA THR A 5 28.42 8.04 5.04
C THR A 5 27.36 7.24 4.28
N LEU A 6 26.33 6.80 4.97
CA LEU A 6 25.25 5.97 4.42
C LEU A 6 24.46 6.73 3.35
N VAL A 7 24.07 7.98 3.63
CA VAL A 7 23.31 8.81 2.68
C VAL A 7 24.18 9.30 1.52
N ALA A 8 25.45 9.62 1.75
CA ALA A 8 26.39 9.97 0.70
C ALA A 8 26.61 8.81 -0.30
N ASN A 9 26.74 7.59 0.21
CA ASN A 9 26.85 6.39 -0.61
C ASN A 9 25.58 6.14 -1.43
N ALA A 10 24.41 6.26 -0.81
CA ALA A 10 23.13 6.15 -1.52
C ALA A 10 22.99 7.21 -2.63
N HIS A 11 23.41 8.45 -2.36
CA HIS A 11 23.39 9.52 -3.36
C HIS A 11 24.31 9.21 -4.54
N LYS A 12 25.53 8.71 -4.27
CA LYS A 12 26.47 8.29 -5.33
C LYS A 12 25.88 7.17 -6.18
N ALA A 13 25.31 6.13 -5.55
CA ALA A 13 24.67 5.01 -6.23
C ALA A 13 23.49 5.47 -7.08
N TYR A 14 22.62 6.34 -6.55
CA TYR A 14 21.50 6.94 -7.26
C TYR A 14 21.94 7.64 -8.55
N ARG A 15 23.00 8.46 -8.51
CA ARG A 15 23.47 9.21 -9.69
C ARG A 15 23.85 8.31 -10.85
N SER A 16 24.32 7.12 -10.59
CA SER A 16 24.59 6.09 -11.60
C SER A 16 23.32 5.34 -12.00
N TRP A 17 22.55 4.88 -11.01
CA TRP A 17 21.39 4.03 -11.23
C TRP A 17 20.24 4.73 -11.95
N SER A 18 19.98 5.99 -11.64
CA SER A 18 18.92 6.78 -12.31
C SER A 18 19.14 6.96 -13.81
N ARG A 19 20.38 6.77 -14.28
CA ARG A 19 20.77 6.84 -15.71
C ARG A 19 20.93 5.46 -16.35
N ALA A 20 20.81 4.40 -15.57
CA ALA A 20 20.92 3.04 -16.09
C ALA A 20 19.77 2.76 -17.09
N PRO A 21 20.04 2.05 -18.21
CA PRO A 21 18.99 1.62 -19.12
C PRO A 21 17.86 0.89 -18.42
N ARG A 22 16.65 1.04 -18.93
CA ARG A 22 15.45 0.37 -18.39
C ARG A 22 15.65 -1.14 -18.27
N GLU A 23 16.25 -1.75 -19.29
CA GLU A 23 16.54 -3.19 -19.29
C GLU A 23 17.52 -3.60 -18.19
N THR A 24 18.56 -2.81 -17.92
CA THR A 24 19.48 -3.08 -16.80
C THR A 24 18.76 -3.08 -15.46
N ARG A 25 17.82 -2.14 -15.26
CA ARG A 25 17.01 -2.09 -14.05
C ARG A 25 16.01 -3.27 -13.98
N ALA A 26 15.43 -3.65 -15.11
CA ALA A 26 14.54 -4.81 -15.21
C ALA A 26 15.26 -6.12 -14.83
N LEU A 27 16.43 -6.35 -15.41
CA LEU A 27 17.28 -7.53 -15.09
C LEU A 27 17.67 -7.57 -13.61
N ALA A 28 17.93 -6.43 -13.00
CA ALA A 28 18.25 -6.38 -11.57
C ALA A 28 17.06 -6.79 -10.68
N LEU A 29 15.85 -6.37 -11.02
CA LEU A 29 14.63 -6.77 -10.30
C LEU A 29 14.36 -8.28 -10.47
N GLU A 30 14.55 -8.81 -11.66
CA GLU A 30 14.44 -10.25 -11.94
C GLU A 30 15.50 -11.05 -11.16
N ALA A 31 16.74 -10.55 -11.09
CA ALA A 31 17.79 -11.21 -10.30
C ALA A 31 17.48 -11.23 -8.80
N ILE A 32 16.87 -10.16 -8.26
CA ILE A 32 16.38 -10.17 -6.86
C ILE A 32 15.28 -11.21 -6.69
N ALA A 33 14.33 -11.28 -7.62
CA ALA A 33 13.24 -12.26 -7.59
C ALA A 33 13.77 -13.70 -7.63
N ASP A 34 14.75 -14.00 -8.50
CA ASP A 34 15.41 -15.29 -8.60
C ASP A 34 16.16 -15.64 -7.31
N GLY A 35 16.86 -14.66 -6.74
CA GLY A 35 17.55 -14.81 -5.45
C GLY A 35 16.62 -15.16 -4.31
N LEU A 36 15.44 -14.50 -4.23
CA LEU A 36 14.42 -14.82 -3.22
C LEU A 36 13.89 -16.25 -3.37
N VAL A 37 13.57 -16.66 -4.60
CA VAL A 37 13.07 -18.01 -4.88
C VAL A 37 14.13 -19.06 -4.55
N ALA A 38 15.38 -18.83 -4.92
CA ALA A 38 16.50 -19.75 -4.64
C ALA A 38 16.78 -19.92 -3.13
N ASN A 39 16.44 -18.93 -2.32
CA ASN A 39 16.62 -18.95 -0.85
C ASN A 39 15.30 -19.14 -0.08
N SER A 40 14.21 -19.51 -0.76
CA SER A 40 12.86 -19.51 -0.19
C SER A 40 12.73 -20.37 1.06
N GLU A 41 13.28 -21.59 1.07
CA GLU A 41 13.20 -22.51 2.20
C GLU A 41 13.83 -21.89 3.47
N LYS A 42 15.04 -21.34 3.35
CA LYS A 42 15.74 -20.67 4.46
C LYS A 42 14.98 -19.46 4.96
N LEU A 43 14.58 -18.58 4.04
CA LEU A 43 13.93 -17.32 4.40
C LEU A 43 12.56 -17.56 5.04
N VAL A 44 11.78 -18.51 4.52
CA VAL A 44 10.47 -18.87 5.09
C VAL A 44 10.61 -19.53 6.46
N ALA A 45 11.64 -20.34 6.71
CA ALA A 45 11.90 -20.92 8.02
C ALA A 45 12.17 -19.82 9.06
N ILE A 46 13.07 -18.87 8.76
CA ILE A 46 13.37 -17.73 9.64
C ILE A 46 12.11 -16.87 9.87
N ALA A 47 11.38 -16.55 8.81
CA ALA A 47 10.15 -15.76 8.90
C ALA A 47 9.12 -16.40 9.85
N ARG A 48 8.98 -17.73 9.79
CA ARG A 48 8.07 -18.46 10.66
C ARG A 48 8.46 -18.35 12.14
N GLU A 49 9.75 -18.45 12.44
CA GLU A 49 10.25 -18.33 13.81
C GLU A 49 10.05 -16.92 14.39
N GLU A 50 10.31 -15.88 13.59
CA GLU A 50 10.23 -14.49 14.04
C GLU A 50 8.81 -13.91 14.03
N THR A 51 7.86 -14.48 13.26
CA THR A 51 6.54 -13.86 13.05
C THR A 51 5.35 -14.70 13.51
N ASN A 52 5.54 -15.95 13.90
CA ASN A 52 4.47 -16.93 14.21
C ASN A 52 3.48 -17.16 13.04
N LEU A 53 3.77 -16.67 11.84
CA LEU A 53 2.90 -16.85 10.67
C LEU A 53 2.99 -18.27 10.13
N ARG A 54 1.91 -18.74 9.53
CA ARG A 54 1.83 -20.10 8.96
C ARG A 54 2.75 -20.25 7.75
N LEU A 55 3.29 -21.45 7.59
CA LEU A 55 4.23 -21.80 6.51
C LEU A 55 3.63 -21.56 5.12
N ASP A 56 2.39 -21.99 4.89
CA ASP A 56 1.68 -21.82 3.62
C ASP A 56 1.52 -20.33 3.24
N ARG A 57 1.15 -19.49 4.21
CA ARG A 57 1.06 -18.04 4.01
C ARG A 57 2.40 -17.41 3.67
N LEU A 58 3.46 -17.73 4.42
CA LEU A 58 4.79 -17.17 4.20
C LEU A 58 5.35 -17.58 2.82
N THR A 59 5.14 -18.83 2.42
CA THR A 59 5.53 -19.32 1.09
C THR A 59 4.80 -18.57 -0.02
N ALA A 60 3.48 -18.41 0.12
CA ALA A 60 2.68 -17.66 -0.85
C ALA A 60 3.09 -16.17 -0.91
N GLU A 61 3.41 -15.57 0.23
CA GLU A 61 3.86 -14.18 0.31
C GLU A 61 5.23 -13.96 -0.36
N LEU A 62 6.18 -14.88 -0.17
CA LEU A 62 7.47 -14.84 -0.86
C LEU A 62 7.29 -14.94 -2.38
N HIS A 63 6.44 -15.85 -2.86
CA HIS A 63 6.11 -15.96 -4.28
C HIS A 63 5.45 -14.69 -4.83
N ARG A 64 4.53 -14.09 -4.08
CA ARG A 64 3.90 -12.82 -4.43
C ARG A 64 4.94 -11.70 -4.53
N THR A 65 5.90 -11.65 -3.62
CA THR A 65 6.99 -10.66 -3.62
C THR A 65 7.88 -10.82 -4.85
N SER A 66 8.28 -12.06 -5.18
CA SER A 66 9.06 -12.37 -6.39
C SER A 66 8.28 -12.03 -7.67
N PHE A 67 6.98 -12.31 -7.71
CA PHE A 67 6.11 -11.93 -8.83
C PHE A 67 6.05 -10.40 -9.01
N GLN A 68 5.92 -9.63 -7.92
CA GLN A 68 5.86 -8.17 -7.96
C GLN A 68 7.15 -7.55 -8.53
N LEU A 69 8.32 -8.08 -8.17
CA LEU A 69 9.60 -7.66 -8.74
C LEU A 69 9.64 -7.89 -10.26
N ARG A 70 9.19 -9.05 -10.73
CA ARG A 70 9.10 -9.36 -12.16
C ARG A 70 8.09 -8.48 -12.89
N LEU A 71 6.95 -8.19 -12.27
CA LEU A 71 5.96 -7.28 -12.84
C LEU A 71 6.51 -5.86 -13.00
N PHE A 72 7.32 -5.38 -12.07
CA PHE A 72 8.02 -4.10 -12.25
C PHE A 72 9.07 -4.15 -13.35
N ALA A 73 9.72 -5.29 -13.58
CA ALA A 73 10.60 -5.45 -14.75
C ALA A 73 9.83 -5.31 -16.07
N GLU A 74 8.61 -5.86 -16.16
CA GLU A 74 7.71 -5.68 -17.32
C GLU A 74 7.29 -4.20 -17.47
N VAL A 75 6.94 -3.52 -16.38
CA VAL A 75 6.62 -2.07 -16.38
C VAL A 75 7.78 -1.24 -16.90
N LEU A 76 9.01 -1.60 -16.55
CA LEU A 76 10.19 -0.91 -17.06
C LEU A 76 10.37 -1.10 -18.57
N ARG A 77 10.14 -2.31 -19.08
CA ARG A 77 10.22 -2.62 -20.52
C ARG A 77 9.13 -1.92 -21.31
N ASP A 78 7.90 -1.89 -20.78
CA ASP A 78 6.78 -1.18 -21.37
C ASP A 78 7.03 0.35 -21.46
N GLY A 79 7.58 0.96 -20.41
CA GLY A 79 7.99 2.36 -20.38
C GLY A 79 6.88 3.39 -20.23
N VAL A 80 5.61 3.00 -20.10
CA VAL A 80 4.45 3.92 -19.93
C VAL A 80 4.60 4.81 -18.71
N TYR A 81 5.24 4.33 -17.64
CA TYR A 81 5.50 5.09 -16.42
C TYR A 81 6.32 6.38 -16.64
N LEU A 82 7.07 6.47 -17.75
CA LEU A 82 7.83 7.66 -18.11
C LEU A 82 6.93 8.82 -18.51
N ASP A 83 5.67 8.59 -18.87
CA ASP A 83 4.68 9.61 -19.31
C ASP A 83 5.28 10.60 -20.31
N VAL A 84 5.89 10.07 -21.38
CA VAL A 84 6.57 10.87 -22.39
C VAL A 84 5.60 11.73 -23.17
N ARG A 85 5.84 13.04 -23.14
CA ARG A 85 5.06 14.05 -23.90
C ARG A 85 5.99 14.93 -24.68
N ILE A 86 5.67 15.14 -25.97
CA ILE A 86 6.44 15.95 -26.90
C ILE A 86 5.48 16.91 -27.57
N ASP A 87 5.69 18.20 -27.37
CA ASP A 87 5.04 19.26 -28.07
C ASP A 87 6.08 19.94 -28.96
N GLU A 88 6.02 19.66 -30.27
CA GLU A 88 6.95 20.20 -31.25
C GLU A 88 6.75 21.72 -31.39
N LYS A 89 7.80 22.41 -31.83
CA LYS A 89 7.73 23.85 -32.13
C LYS A 89 6.57 24.16 -33.08
N ASN A 90 5.74 25.15 -32.72
CA ASN A 90 4.65 25.63 -33.56
C ASN A 90 4.53 27.15 -33.45
N PRO A 91 4.90 27.90 -34.50
CA PRO A 91 4.83 29.38 -34.51
C PRO A 91 3.38 29.89 -34.48
N ASP A 92 2.43 29.10 -34.96
CA ASP A 92 1.01 29.48 -35.11
C ASP A 92 0.13 28.88 -34.00
N TRP A 93 0.72 28.59 -32.81
CA TRP A 93 -0.03 28.07 -31.67
C TRP A 93 -1.02 29.13 -31.15
N ALA A 94 -2.23 28.72 -30.78
CA ALA A 94 -3.36 29.61 -30.48
C ALA A 94 -3.09 30.69 -29.41
N THR A 95 -2.16 30.45 -28.48
CA THR A 95 -1.81 31.37 -27.38
C THR A 95 -0.49 32.10 -27.60
N GLY A 96 0.06 32.03 -28.83
CA GLY A 96 1.37 32.54 -29.20
C GLY A 96 2.36 31.43 -29.55
N PRO A 97 3.51 31.77 -30.16
CA PRO A 97 4.47 30.77 -30.63
C PRO A 97 4.88 29.79 -29.55
N ARG A 98 4.63 28.50 -29.81
CA ARG A 98 5.02 27.40 -28.92
C ARG A 98 6.44 26.93 -29.23
N PRO A 99 7.36 26.91 -28.24
CA PRO A 99 8.67 26.30 -28.42
C PRO A 99 8.59 24.76 -28.47
N ASP A 100 9.69 24.08 -28.82
CA ASP A 100 9.82 22.64 -28.62
C ASP A 100 9.86 22.33 -27.10
N LEU A 101 8.90 21.58 -26.60
CA LEU A 101 8.75 21.19 -25.20
C LEU A 101 8.65 19.67 -25.11
N ARG A 102 9.47 19.06 -24.28
CA ARG A 102 9.50 17.59 -24.07
C ARG A 102 9.53 17.29 -22.59
N ARG A 103 8.71 16.35 -22.15
CA ARG A 103 8.57 15.98 -20.74
C ARG A 103 8.68 14.48 -20.57
N THR A 104 9.40 14.06 -19.52
CA THR A 104 9.45 12.67 -19.03
C THR A 104 9.51 12.66 -17.52
N ASN A 105 9.14 11.53 -16.92
CA ASN A 105 9.35 11.28 -15.50
C ASN A 105 10.77 10.79 -15.25
N GLN A 106 11.36 11.23 -14.15
CA GLN A 106 12.66 10.78 -13.65
C GLN A 106 12.59 10.44 -12.16
N ALA A 107 13.54 9.63 -11.68
CA ALA A 107 13.65 9.26 -10.28
C ALA A 107 13.83 10.47 -9.35
N LEU A 108 13.21 10.43 -8.17
CA LEU A 108 13.29 11.50 -7.16
C LEU A 108 14.71 11.66 -6.60
N GLY A 109 15.35 10.55 -6.21
CA GLY A 109 16.63 10.53 -5.50
C GLY A 109 16.75 9.32 -4.58
N PRO A 110 17.68 9.31 -3.64
CA PRO A 110 17.70 8.32 -2.57
C PRO A 110 16.44 8.41 -1.71
N VAL A 111 15.92 7.25 -1.31
CA VAL A 111 14.70 7.16 -0.50
C VAL A 111 14.94 6.33 0.76
N VAL A 112 14.21 6.64 1.83
CA VAL A 112 14.17 5.82 3.03
C VAL A 112 12.85 5.08 3.11
N ILE A 113 12.91 3.76 3.40
CA ILE A 113 11.74 2.88 3.52
C ILE A 113 11.73 2.27 4.91
N PHE A 114 10.59 2.32 5.58
CA PHE A 114 10.36 1.71 6.89
C PHE A 114 9.50 0.46 6.70
N ALA A 115 10.08 -0.71 6.94
CA ALA A 115 9.44 -2.00 6.75
C ALA A 115 8.28 -2.25 7.72
N ALA A 116 7.23 -2.94 7.25
CA ALA A 116 6.14 -3.44 8.06
C ALA A 116 6.46 -4.79 8.71
N SER A 117 5.67 -5.22 9.72
CA SER A 117 5.84 -6.51 10.40
C SER A 117 4.92 -7.61 9.88
N ASN A 118 3.70 -7.27 9.49
CA ASN A 118 2.63 -8.22 9.20
C ASN A 118 2.71 -8.86 7.81
N PHE A 119 3.55 -8.31 6.94
CA PHE A 119 3.92 -8.88 5.64
C PHE A 119 5.45 -8.86 5.50
N PRO A 120 6.14 -9.83 6.11
CA PRO A 120 7.60 -9.81 6.27
C PRO A 120 8.39 -9.93 4.97
N PHE A 121 7.76 -10.30 3.85
CA PHE A 121 8.33 -10.25 2.51
C PHE A 121 7.75 -9.11 1.67
N ALA A 122 6.41 -9.03 1.57
CA ALA A 122 5.71 -8.18 0.61
C ALA A 122 5.77 -6.68 0.94
N PHE A 123 5.91 -6.32 2.21
CA PHE A 123 6.04 -4.93 2.71
C PHE A 123 7.29 -4.74 3.58
N SER A 124 8.33 -5.51 3.30
CA SER A 124 9.62 -5.42 3.99
C SER A 124 10.75 -5.26 2.98
N VAL A 125 11.88 -5.90 3.22
CA VAL A 125 13.20 -5.68 2.57
C VAL A 125 13.14 -5.68 1.04
N ALA A 126 12.52 -6.69 0.43
CA ALA A 126 12.36 -6.80 -1.03
C ALA A 126 10.92 -6.50 -1.48
N GLY A 127 10.14 -5.87 -0.62
CA GLY A 127 8.71 -5.62 -0.84
C GLY A 127 8.40 -4.52 -1.86
N GLY A 128 7.12 -4.16 -1.93
CA GLY A 128 6.58 -3.24 -2.94
C GLY A 128 7.27 -1.89 -3.01
N ASP A 129 7.60 -1.31 -1.87
CA ASP A 129 8.26 -0.01 -1.80
C ASP A 129 9.69 -0.07 -2.35
N THR A 130 10.47 -1.10 -1.94
CA THR A 130 11.83 -1.33 -2.46
C THR A 130 11.80 -1.62 -3.96
N ALA A 131 10.91 -2.51 -4.40
CA ALA A 131 10.78 -2.89 -5.81
C ALA A 131 10.43 -1.69 -6.70
N SER A 132 9.44 -0.90 -6.30
CA SER A 132 9.00 0.28 -7.06
C SER A 132 10.02 1.43 -7.03
N ALA A 133 10.74 1.63 -5.91
CA ALA A 133 11.80 2.64 -5.80
C ALA A 133 13.02 2.27 -6.68
N LEU A 134 13.49 1.03 -6.64
CA LEU A 134 14.57 0.54 -7.51
C LEU A 134 14.17 0.60 -8.99
N ALA A 135 12.92 0.22 -9.31
CA ALA A 135 12.35 0.33 -10.66
C ALA A 135 12.34 1.79 -11.15
N ALA A 136 11.92 2.73 -10.32
CA ALA A 136 11.93 4.16 -10.64
C ALA A 136 13.35 4.69 -10.93
N GLY A 137 14.40 4.05 -10.38
CA GLY A 137 15.79 4.48 -10.48
C GLY A 137 16.34 5.15 -9.22
N CYS A 138 15.67 4.99 -8.09
CA CYS A 138 16.09 5.46 -6.76
C CYS A 138 17.11 4.51 -6.12
N ALA A 139 17.96 5.04 -5.23
CA ALA A 139 18.67 4.23 -4.26
C ALA A 139 17.83 4.10 -2.99
N VAL A 140 17.93 2.96 -2.31
CA VAL A 140 17.08 2.61 -1.17
C VAL A 140 17.92 2.44 0.09
N ILE A 141 17.54 3.14 1.16
CA ILE A 141 17.96 2.83 2.53
C ILE A 141 16.74 2.29 3.25
N LEU A 142 16.75 1.01 3.63
CA LEU A 142 15.63 0.36 4.27
C LEU A 142 15.88 0.19 5.76
N LYS A 143 14.95 0.70 6.58
CA LYS A 143 14.90 0.47 8.02
C LYS A 143 14.14 -0.82 8.28
N ALA A 144 14.84 -1.86 8.73
CA ALA A 144 14.29 -3.16 9.10
C ALA A 144 13.21 -3.04 10.20
N HIS A 145 12.18 -3.85 10.12
CA HIS A 145 11.22 -3.94 11.25
C HIS A 145 11.82 -4.76 12.39
N ASN A 146 11.64 -4.28 13.63
CA ASN A 146 12.22 -4.93 14.81
C ASN A 146 11.57 -6.29 15.15
N GLY A 147 10.43 -6.62 14.55
CA GLY A 147 9.72 -7.88 14.76
C GLY A 147 10.28 -9.07 13.98
N HIS A 148 11.18 -8.83 13.00
CA HIS A 148 11.83 -9.88 12.20
C HIS A 148 13.22 -9.44 11.72
N PRO A 149 14.18 -9.18 12.64
CA PRO A 149 15.49 -8.63 12.31
C PRO A 149 16.38 -9.62 11.55
N GLU A 150 16.36 -10.90 11.87
CA GLU A 150 17.18 -11.91 11.19
C GLU A 150 16.71 -12.12 9.76
N LEU A 151 15.40 -12.24 9.54
CA LEU A 151 14.82 -12.29 8.21
C LEU A 151 15.22 -11.07 7.38
N SER A 152 15.19 -9.88 8.00
CA SER A 152 15.57 -8.64 7.31
C SER A 152 17.03 -8.66 6.86
N ARG A 153 17.97 -9.12 7.69
CA ARG A 153 19.40 -9.25 7.34
C ARG A 153 19.61 -10.26 6.22
N GLU A 154 19.01 -11.43 6.33
CA GLU A 154 19.15 -12.49 5.34
C GLU A 154 18.54 -12.10 3.99
N THR A 155 17.37 -11.48 3.99
CA THR A 155 16.74 -10.96 2.76
C THR A 155 17.59 -9.84 2.16
N ALA A 156 18.16 -8.95 2.97
CA ALA A 156 19.05 -7.89 2.50
C ALA A 156 20.33 -8.44 1.87
N ALA A 157 20.88 -9.52 2.43
CA ALA A 157 22.04 -10.21 1.84
C ALA A 157 21.71 -10.78 0.45
N VAL A 158 20.52 -11.38 0.28
CA VAL A 158 20.04 -11.86 -1.02
C VAL A 158 19.90 -10.71 -2.02
N VAL A 159 19.25 -9.61 -1.62
CA VAL A 159 19.07 -8.42 -2.48
C VAL A 159 20.42 -7.84 -2.90
N THR A 160 21.35 -7.65 -1.94
CA THR A 160 22.67 -7.07 -2.20
C THR A 160 23.48 -7.97 -3.15
N SER A 161 23.48 -9.28 -2.91
CA SER A 161 24.15 -10.24 -3.78
C SER A 161 23.60 -10.25 -5.21
N ALA A 162 22.27 -10.22 -5.35
CA ALA A 162 21.62 -10.18 -6.65
C ALA A 162 21.99 -8.90 -7.42
N LEU A 163 21.94 -7.74 -6.76
CA LEU A 163 22.32 -6.46 -7.35
C LEU A 163 23.80 -6.44 -7.77
N HIS A 164 24.69 -6.96 -6.92
CA HIS A 164 26.12 -7.06 -7.23
C HIS A 164 26.38 -7.95 -8.48
N ASN A 165 25.71 -9.10 -8.56
CA ASN A 165 25.89 -10.07 -9.67
C ASN A 165 25.49 -9.51 -11.04
N VAL A 166 24.58 -8.53 -11.08
CA VAL A 166 24.18 -7.84 -12.33
C VAL A 166 24.94 -6.53 -12.55
N GLY A 167 25.95 -6.23 -11.74
CA GLY A 167 26.79 -5.03 -11.86
C GLY A 167 26.08 -3.73 -11.47
N ALA A 168 25.06 -3.78 -10.63
CA ALA A 168 24.43 -2.60 -10.06
C ALA A 168 25.43 -1.83 -9.16
N PRO A 169 25.28 -0.50 -9.01
CA PRO A 169 26.15 0.29 -8.14
C PRO A 169 26.18 -0.24 -6.71
N GLU A 170 27.38 -0.24 -6.10
CA GLU A 170 27.49 -0.48 -4.66
C GLU A 170 26.62 0.51 -3.88
N HIS A 171 26.05 0.06 -2.76
CA HIS A 171 25.20 0.86 -1.89
C HIS A 171 23.89 1.36 -2.53
N LEU A 172 23.48 0.75 -3.66
CA LEU A 172 22.18 1.01 -4.25
C LEU A 172 21.02 0.61 -3.32
N PHE A 173 21.23 -0.47 -2.57
CA PHE A 173 20.38 -0.91 -1.47
C PHE A 173 21.23 -1.01 -0.18
N GLN A 174 20.72 -0.46 0.92
CA GLN A 174 21.38 -0.52 2.23
C GLN A 174 20.33 -0.80 3.31
N LEU A 175 20.70 -1.64 4.29
CA LEU A 175 19.85 -1.97 5.44
C LEU A 175 20.33 -1.25 6.68
N ILE A 176 19.42 -0.69 7.47
CA ILE A 176 19.63 -0.17 8.81
C ILE A 176 18.60 -0.77 9.78
N GLU A 177 18.95 -0.91 11.04
CA GLU A 177 18.08 -1.56 12.05
C GLU A 177 17.61 -0.58 13.13
N SER A 178 18.41 0.42 13.44
CA SER A 178 18.10 1.38 14.51
C SER A 178 16.99 2.36 14.11
N ARG A 179 16.02 2.57 15.03
CA ARG A 179 14.99 3.61 14.86
C ARG A 179 15.62 5.01 14.77
N ALA A 180 16.64 5.27 15.57
CA ALA A 180 17.33 6.56 15.59
C ALA A 180 18.00 6.85 14.24
N ASP A 181 18.67 5.84 13.65
CA ASP A 181 19.28 5.98 12.32
C ASP A 181 18.22 6.18 11.25
N GLY A 182 17.09 5.47 11.32
CA GLY A 182 15.97 5.68 10.40
C GLY A 182 15.43 7.11 10.40
N ILE A 183 15.27 7.71 11.58
CA ILE A 183 14.86 9.10 11.74
C ILE A 183 15.96 10.05 11.21
N ALA A 184 17.21 9.81 11.55
CA ALA A 184 18.33 10.64 11.10
C ALA A 184 18.49 10.58 9.56
N VAL A 185 18.32 9.40 8.95
CA VAL A 185 18.27 9.23 7.49
C VAL A 185 17.11 10.01 6.89
N LEU A 186 15.88 9.91 7.46
CA LEU A 186 14.72 10.66 6.97
C LEU A 186 14.96 12.18 7.00
N GLN A 187 15.74 12.68 7.95
CA GLN A 187 16.10 14.09 8.09
C GLN A 187 17.24 14.53 7.17
N ALA A 188 18.04 13.60 6.63
CA ALA A 188 19.22 13.92 5.84
C ALA A 188 18.86 14.60 4.49
N PRO A 189 19.55 15.66 4.07
CA PRO A 189 19.19 16.46 2.89
C PRO A 189 19.26 15.69 1.56
N GLU A 190 20.06 14.63 1.49
CA GLU A 190 20.18 13.77 0.31
C GLU A 190 18.95 12.91 0.06
N ILE A 191 18.16 12.62 1.09
CA ILE A 191 16.93 11.82 0.99
C ILE A 191 15.82 12.65 0.38
N LYS A 192 15.16 12.10 -0.62
CA LYS A 192 14.16 12.80 -1.44
C LYS A 192 12.73 12.25 -1.33
N ALA A 193 12.55 11.14 -0.65
CA ALA A 193 11.22 10.64 -0.24
C ALA A 193 11.34 9.67 0.94
N GLY A 194 10.27 9.53 1.71
CA GLY A 194 10.07 8.47 2.71
C GLY A 194 8.89 7.58 2.35
N ALA A 195 8.96 6.29 2.67
CA ALA A 195 7.84 5.36 2.59
C ALA A 195 7.71 4.57 3.89
N PHE A 196 6.48 4.29 4.31
CA PHE A 196 6.18 3.62 5.57
C PHE A 196 4.86 2.85 5.47
N THR A 197 4.82 1.66 6.05
CA THR A 197 3.57 0.91 6.28
C THR A 197 3.47 0.57 7.76
N GLY A 198 2.37 0.96 8.42
CA GLY A 198 2.17 0.69 9.84
C GLY A 198 1.07 1.53 10.49
N SER A 199 1.13 1.72 11.81
CA SER A 199 0.08 2.41 12.56
C SER A 199 -0.02 3.91 12.25
N ILE A 200 -1.23 4.47 12.36
CA ILE A 200 -1.51 5.90 12.16
C ILE A 200 -0.59 6.80 13.01
N PRO A 201 -0.40 6.57 14.33
CA PRO A 201 0.47 7.44 15.14
C PRO A 201 1.93 7.42 14.69
N ALA A 202 2.45 6.24 14.31
CA ALA A 202 3.84 6.13 13.88
C ALA A 202 4.07 6.77 12.50
N GLY A 203 3.14 6.53 11.56
CA GLY A 203 3.20 7.13 10.23
C GLY A 203 3.03 8.64 10.27
N ARG A 204 2.13 9.16 11.10
CA ARG A 204 1.95 10.59 11.30
C ARG A 204 3.22 11.25 11.85
N ALA A 205 3.88 10.65 12.86
CA ALA A 205 5.12 11.17 13.40
C ALA A 205 6.25 11.25 12.34
N LEU A 206 6.38 10.23 11.48
CA LEU A 206 7.36 10.24 10.38
C LEU A 206 6.99 11.25 9.29
N PHE A 207 5.70 11.38 8.96
CA PHE A 207 5.20 12.38 8.03
C PHE A 207 5.52 13.80 8.51
N ASP A 208 5.28 14.09 9.79
CA ASP A 208 5.57 15.40 10.37
C ASP A 208 7.09 15.70 10.31
N ILE A 209 7.94 14.71 10.54
CA ILE A 209 9.40 14.86 10.36
C ILE A 209 9.73 15.19 8.89
N ALA A 210 9.19 14.45 7.94
CA ALA A 210 9.48 14.61 6.52
C ALA A 210 9.04 15.99 5.99
N THR A 211 7.90 16.49 6.46
CA THR A 211 7.30 17.75 6.02
C THR A 211 7.85 18.98 6.74
N SER A 212 8.38 18.83 7.97
CA SER A 212 8.98 19.93 8.75
C SER A 212 10.46 20.18 8.45
N ARG A 213 11.08 19.41 7.55
CA ARG A 213 12.46 19.63 7.11
C ARG A 213 12.63 21.01 6.44
N PRO A 214 13.84 21.61 6.44
CA PRO A 214 14.13 22.82 5.65
C PRO A 214 13.80 22.67 4.16
N GLU A 215 14.02 21.47 3.59
CA GLU A 215 13.51 21.03 2.28
C GLU A 215 12.48 19.91 2.52
N PRO A 216 11.17 20.20 2.56
CA PRO A 216 10.14 19.18 2.72
C PRO A 216 10.20 18.13 1.61
N ILE A 217 9.96 16.87 1.97
CA ILE A 217 9.95 15.76 1.01
C ILE A 217 8.62 15.03 1.02
N PRO A 218 8.24 14.37 -0.10
CA PRO A 218 7.10 13.45 -0.12
C PRO A 218 7.28 12.32 0.89
N PHE A 219 6.20 12.00 1.59
CA PHE A 219 6.14 10.85 2.49
C PHE A 219 4.92 10.00 2.16
N PHE A 220 5.15 8.73 1.82
CA PHE A 220 4.15 7.78 1.37
C PHE A 220 3.85 6.79 2.49
N GLY A 221 2.98 7.21 3.41
CA GLY A 221 2.52 6.38 4.52
C GLY A 221 1.27 5.62 4.13
N GLU A 222 1.29 4.28 4.22
CA GLU A 222 0.11 3.43 4.31
C GLU A 222 -0.13 3.11 5.77
N LEU A 223 -1.32 3.45 6.27
CA LEU A 223 -1.61 3.50 7.71
C LEU A 223 -2.76 2.55 8.07
N GLY A 224 -3.32 2.72 9.27
CA GLY A 224 -4.44 1.94 9.78
C GLY A 224 -5.76 2.20 9.06
N SER A 225 -6.66 1.22 9.07
CA SER A 225 -7.99 1.31 8.46
C SER A 225 -8.97 0.37 9.15
N LEU A 226 -10.24 0.75 9.19
CA LEU A 226 -11.34 -0.06 9.73
C LEU A 226 -11.95 -0.98 8.66
N ASN A 227 -11.84 -0.62 7.40
CA ASN A 227 -12.32 -1.37 6.25
C ASN A 227 -13.81 -1.81 6.38
N PRO A 228 -14.75 -0.88 6.51
CA PRO A 228 -16.13 -1.18 6.82
C PRO A 228 -16.82 -2.00 5.72
N VAL A 229 -17.68 -2.91 6.15
CA VAL A 229 -18.56 -3.71 5.29
C VAL A 229 -19.99 -3.28 5.55
N PHE A 230 -20.68 -2.77 4.56
CA PHE A 230 -22.08 -2.36 4.63
C PHE A 230 -22.97 -3.44 4.03
N VAL A 231 -23.92 -3.94 4.79
CA VAL A 231 -24.84 -4.98 4.38
C VAL A 231 -26.23 -4.38 4.18
N THR A 232 -26.78 -4.47 2.96
CA THR A 232 -28.15 -3.99 2.67
C THR A 232 -29.19 -4.90 3.31
N LYS A 233 -30.42 -4.41 3.46
CA LYS A 233 -31.53 -5.22 3.99
C LYS A 233 -31.82 -6.46 3.15
N GLN A 234 -31.74 -6.36 1.83
CA GLN A 234 -31.98 -7.49 0.93
C GLN A 234 -30.85 -8.53 1.01
N ALA A 235 -29.59 -8.08 1.05
CA ALA A 235 -28.47 -9.01 1.23
C ALA A 235 -28.51 -9.73 2.59
N ALA A 236 -28.84 -9.02 3.65
CA ALA A 236 -29.04 -9.62 4.96
C ALA A 236 -30.15 -10.67 4.96
N LEU A 237 -31.29 -10.40 4.29
CA LEU A 237 -32.42 -11.33 4.17
C LEU A 237 -32.06 -12.61 3.39
N HIS A 238 -31.32 -12.47 2.29
CA HIS A 238 -31.08 -13.59 1.38
C HIS A 238 -29.84 -14.41 1.72
N ARG A 239 -28.81 -13.81 2.37
CA ARG A 239 -27.49 -14.40 2.55
C ARG A 239 -26.97 -14.32 3.99
N GLU A 240 -27.86 -14.21 4.98
CA GLU A 240 -27.52 -14.02 6.40
C GLU A 240 -26.41 -14.93 6.90
N ASN A 241 -26.62 -16.25 6.81
CA ASN A 241 -25.65 -17.23 7.32
C ASN A 241 -24.34 -17.23 6.53
N GLN A 242 -24.39 -17.01 5.22
CA GLN A 242 -23.20 -16.89 4.39
C GLN A 242 -22.35 -15.69 4.82
N ILE A 243 -22.98 -14.51 4.91
CA ILE A 243 -22.29 -13.26 5.29
C ILE A 243 -21.70 -13.38 6.69
N ALA A 244 -22.43 -13.98 7.65
CA ALA A 244 -21.94 -14.21 9.01
C ALA A 244 -20.65 -15.07 9.04
N LEU A 245 -20.67 -16.22 8.37
CA LEU A 245 -19.52 -17.13 8.32
C LEU A 245 -18.32 -16.51 7.58
N GLU A 246 -18.58 -15.85 6.46
CA GLU A 246 -17.52 -15.17 5.70
C GLU A 246 -16.91 -14.02 6.49
N TYR A 247 -17.72 -13.20 7.19
CA TYR A 247 -17.21 -12.15 8.07
C TYR A 247 -16.27 -12.69 9.13
N LEU A 248 -16.72 -13.71 9.88
CA LEU A 248 -15.92 -14.33 10.93
C LEU A 248 -14.61 -14.92 10.38
N SER A 249 -14.66 -15.58 9.24
CA SER A 249 -13.47 -16.10 8.55
C SER A 249 -12.48 -14.98 8.19
N ASN A 250 -12.97 -13.82 7.76
CA ASN A 250 -12.12 -12.73 7.30
C ASN A 250 -11.54 -11.87 8.45
N ILE A 251 -12.26 -11.68 9.55
CA ILE A 251 -11.69 -11.01 10.74
C ILE A 251 -10.66 -11.86 11.47
N THR A 252 -10.66 -13.19 11.27
CA THR A 252 -9.72 -14.11 11.89
C THR A 252 -8.58 -14.54 10.96
N LEU A 253 -8.65 -14.20 9.69
CA LEU A 253 -7.60 -14.50 8.71
C LEU A 253 -6.25 -13.93 9.17
N GLY A 254 -5.25 -14.81 9.35
CA GLY A 254 -3.94 -14.41 9.87
C GLY A 254 -4.01 -13.73 11.23
N SER A 255 -4.89 -14.21 12.10
CA SER A 255 -5.20 -13.64 13.42
C SER A 255 -5.64 -12.17 13.35
N GLY A 256 -6.34 -11.78 12.30
CA GLY A 256 -6.82 -10.42 12.11
C GLY A 256 -5.73 -9.36 11.86
N GLN A 257 -4.50 -9.78 11.54
CA GLN A 257 -3.35 -8.89 11.38
C GLN A 257 -3.13 -8.43 9.93
N PHE A 258 -4.21 -8.08 9.24
CA PHE A 258 -4.20 -7.50 7.89
C PHE A 258 -4.59 -6.02 7.96
N CYS A 259 -3.87 -5.17 7.22
CA CYS A 259 -4.23 -3.75 7.06
C CYS A 259 -5.64 -3.57 6.45
N THR A 260 -6.11 -4.55 5.70
CA THR A 260 -7.45 -4.58 5.10
C THR A 260 -8.41 -5.56 5.80
N LYS A 261 -8.18 -5.91 7.08
CA LYS A 261 -9.15 -6.68 7.85
C LYS A 261 -10.49 -5.93 7.91
N PRO A 262 -11.66 -6.58 7.63
CA PRO A 262 -12.97 -5.93 7.75
C PRO A 262 -13.33 -5.76 9.24
N GLY A 263 -12.76 -4.72 9.87
CA GLY A 263 -12.89 -4.49 11.31
C GLY A 263 -14.30 -4.11 11.74
N ILE A 264 -15.12 -3.57 10.83
CA ILE A 264 -16.53 -3.17 11.09
C ILE A 264 -17.43 -3.82 10.04
N ILE A 265 -18.57 -4.36 10.50
CA ILE A 265 -19.69 -4.75 9.64
C ILE A 265 -20.96 -4.02 10.08
N VAL A 266 -21.62 -3.35 9.14
CA VAL A 266 -22.82 -2.52 9.34
C VAL A 266 -24.03 -3.30 8.84
N VAL A 267 -24.96 -3.64 9.73
CA VAL A 267 -26.04 -4.60 9.46
C VAL A 267 -27.41 -4.04 9.87
N PRO A 268 -28.50 -4.44 9.20
CA PRO A 268 -29.83 -4.03 9.63
C PRO A 268 -30.17 -4.60 11.01
N ARG A 269 -30.71 -3.79 11.92
CA ARG A 269 -31.10 -4.24 13.27
C ARG A 269 -32.18 -5.32 13.26
N ASP A 270 -33.13 -5.25 12.34
CA ASP A 270 -34.24 -6.17 12.19
C ASP A 270 -33.89 -7.47 11.43
N SER A 271 -32.61 -7.66 11.06
CA SER A 271 -32.12 -8.91 10.46
C SER A 271 -31.61 -9.89 11.53
N GLY A 272 -31.57 -11.17 11.18
CA GLY A 272 -30.95 -12.21 12.01
C GLY A 272 -29.43 -12.24 11.97
N LEU A 273 -28.79 -11.34 11.20
CA LEU A 273 -27.35 -11.40 10.92
C LEU A 273 -26.48 -11.23 12.18
N SER A 274 -26.83 -10.32 13.09
CA SER A 274 -26.14 -10.19 14.39
C SER A 274 -26.23 -11.48 15.19
N GLN A 275 -27.40 -12.14 15.22
CA GLN A 275 -27.60 -13.41 15.91
C GLN A 275 -26.83 -14.55 15.23
N ALA A 276 -26.81 -14.59 13.91
CA ALA A 276 -26.03 -15.57 13.14
C ALA A 276 -24.53 -15.45 13.44
N ILE A 277 -23.99 -14.23 13.54
CA ILE A 277 -22.61 -13.98 13.96
C ILE A 277 -22.38 -14.41 15.41
N ALA A 278 -23.30 -14.10 16.33
CA ALA A 278 -23.20 -14.41 17.75
C ALA A 278 -23.18 -15.92 18.05
N THR A 279 -23.87 -16.71 17.23
CA THR A 279 -24.04 -18.16 17.46
C THR A 279 -23.13 -19.04 16.60
N ALA A 280 -22.40 -18.46 15.65
CA ALA A 280 -21.49 -19.21 14.82
C ALA A 280 -20.28 -19.71 15.63
N ALA A 281 -19.74 -20.87 15.24
CA ALA A 281 -18.53 -21.41 15.84
C ALA A 281 -17.32 -20.49 15.54
N LEU A 282 -16.64 -20.06 16.57
CA LEU A 282 -15.41 -19.27 16.45
C LEU A 282 -14.20 -20.20 16.31
N PRO A 283 -13.22 -19.85 15.46
CA PRO A 283 -11.99 -20.62 15.34
C PRO A 283 -11.10 -20.50 16.60
N GLU A 284 -10.20 -21.45 16.77
CA GLU A 284 -9.17 -21.39 17.81
C GLU A 284 -8.27 -20.17 17.65
N GLY A 285 -7.78 -19.65 18.76
CA GLY A 285 -6.82 -18.56 18.81
C GLY A 285 -5.47 -18.94 18.18
N GLN A 286 -4.78 -17.98 17.65
CA GLN A 286 -3.43 -18.11 17.08
C GLN A 286 -2.53 -17.02 17.63
N LYS A 287 -1.23 -17.35 17.82
CA LYS A 287 -0.25 -16.36 18.27
C LYS A 287 -0.18 -15.16 17.33
N LEU A 288 -0.13 -13.98 17.93
CA LEU A 288 0.11 -12.75 17.18
C LEU A 288 1.59 -12.63 16.79
N LEU A 289 1.89 -11.70 15.88
CA LEU A 289 3.22 -11.52 15.26
C LEU A 289 4.35 -11.39 16.28
N ASN A 290 4.14 -10.60 17.31
CA ASN A 290 5.13 -10.33 18.35
C ASN A 290 4.44 -9.70 19.58
N GLU A 291 5.19 -9.60 20.68
CA GLU A 291 4.73 -9.10 21.98
C GLU A 291 4.14 -7.68 21.89
N ARG A 292 4.76 -6.79 21.11
CA ARG A 292 4.28 -5.40 20.96
C ARG A 292 2.91 -5.34 20.26
N ILE A 293 2.69 -6.18 19.26
CA ILE A 293 1.39 -6.27 18.56
C ILE A 293 0.36 -6.86 19.50
N HIS A 294 0.73 -7.90 20.25
CA HIS A 294 -0.13 -8.52 21.25
C HIS A 294 -0.56 -7.50 22.32
N GLN A 295 0.37 -6.76 22.92
CA GLN A 295 0.05 -5.76 23.93
C GLN A 295 -0.88 -4.67 23.36
N GLY A 296 -0.60 -4.15 22.17
CA GLY A 296 -1.47 -3.15 21.52
C GLY A 296 -2.87 -3.67 21.21
N TYR A 297 -3.00 -4.94 20.85
CA TYR A 297 -4.29 -5.61 20.68
C TYR A 297 -5.06 -5.68 22.01
N VAL A 298 -4.41 -6.16 23.08
CA VAL A 298 -5.02 -6.30 24.42
C VAL A 298 -5.49 -4.94 24.93
N ASP A 299 -4.62 -3.92 24.88
CA ASP A 299 -4.95 -2.57 25.35
C ASP A 299 -6.16 -2.00 24.62
N THR A 300 -6.17 -2.09 23.27
CA THR A 300 -7.28 -1.57 22.46
C THR A 300 -8.58 -2.35 22.70
N LEU A 301 -8.52 -3.68 22.80
CA LEU A 301 -9.70 -4.49 23.07
C LEU A 301 -10.31 -4.16 24.42
N GLN A 302 -9.49 -4.02 25.47
CA GLN A 302 -9.95 -3.63 26.81
C GLN A 302 -10.61 -2.26 26.83
N GLU A 303 -10.02 -1.26 26.17
CA GLU A 303 -10.59 0.07 26.03
C GLU A 303 -11.96 0.04 25.33
N LEU A 304 -12.09 -0.70 24.22
CA LEU A 304 -13.36 -0.86 23.53
C LEU A 304 -14.42 -1.54 24.41
N GLN A 305 -14.06 -2.61 25.12
CA GLN A 305 -15.00 -3.32 26.00
C GLN A 305 -15.43 -2.52 27.26
N GLN A 306 -14.65 -1.52 27.65
CA GLN A 306 -15.03 -0.62 28.76
C GLN A 306 -15.99 0.50 28.33
N HIS A 307 -16.14 0.72 27.02
CA HIS A 307 -17.02 1.77 26.51
C HIS A 307 -18.49 1.40 26.69
N THR A 308 -19.29 2.29 27.30
CA THR A 308 -20.68 2.02 27.71
C THR A 308 -21.65 1.71 26.56
N ALA A 309 -21.32 2.16 25.33
CA ALA A 309 -22.11 1.89 24.13
C ALA A 309 -21.65 0.65 23.37
N ILE A 310 -20.70 -0.13 23.88
CA ILE A 310 -20.20 -1.35 23.27
C ILE A 310 -20.61 -2.55 24.11
N GLU A 311 -21.15 -3.58 23.45
CA GLU A 311 -21.53 -4.84 24.06
C GLU A 311 -20.69 -5.98 23.50
N LEU A 312 -20.44 -7.01 24.32
CA LEU A 312 -19.82 -8.26 23.86
C LEU A 312 -20.87 -9.10 23.13
N LEU A 313 -20.66 -9.35 21.84
CA LEU A 313 -21.57 -10.18 21.03
C LEU A 313 -21.16 -11.64 21.00
N ALA A 314 -19.87 -11.93 20.78
CA ALA A 314 -19.31 -13.29 20.80
C ALA A 314 -17.83 -13.25 21.19
N GLN A 315 -17.37 -14.29 21.88
CA GLN A 315 -15.97 -14.35 22.31
C GLN A 315 -15.48 -15.82 22.27
N GLY A 316 -14.33 -16.01 21.67
CA GLY A 316 -13.59 -17.27 21.72
C GLY A 316 -12.80 -17.43 23.02
N ASP A 317 -12.08 -18.54 23.12
CA ASP A 317 -11.30 -18.86 24.30
C ASP A 317 -10.12 -17.88 24.49
N GLU A 318 -9.80 -17.58 25.75
CA GLU A 318 -8.61 -16.85 26.18
C GLU A 318 -8.28 -15.58 25.34
N PRO A 319 -9.20 -14.59 25.22
CA PRO A 319 -9.07 -13.45 24.30
C PRO A 319 -7.89 -12.53 24.59
N TYR A 320 -7.24 -12.65 25.73
CA TYR A 320 -6.09 -11.84 26.16
C TYR A 320 -4.77 -12.63 26.27
N ASP A 321 -4.79 -13.93 25.98
CA ASP A 321 -3.58 -14.75 26.04
C ASP A 321 -2.71 -14.53 24.78
N THR A 322 -1.53 -15.14 24.76
CA THR A 322 -0.55 -15.07 23.67
C THR A 322 -1.10 -15.54 22.32
N ALA A 323 -2.14 -16.39 22.35
CA ALA A 323 -2.88 -16.87 21.16
C ALA A 323 -4.38 -16.54 21.32
N PRO A 324 -4.76 -15.26 21.19
CA PRO A 324 -6.11 -14.83 21.53
C PRO A 324 -7.17 -15.41 20.59
N GLY A 325 -8.23 -15.95 21.18
CA GLY A 325 -9.46 -16.30 20.47
C GLY A 325 -10.18 -15.05 19.94
N PRO A 326 -11.00 -15.20 18.88
CA PRO A 326 -11.70 -14.06 18.28
C PRO A 326 -12.67 -13.39 19.26
N THR A 327 -12.76 -12.06 19.20
CA THR A 327 -13.77 -11.28 19.93
C THR A 327 -14.61 -10.48 18.96
N VAL A 328 -15.93 -10.60 19.04
CA VAL A 328 -16.88 -9.80 18.29
C VAL A 328 -17.64 -8.91 19.24
N LEU A 329 -17.53 -7.62 19.02
CA LEU A 329 -18.22 -6.57 19.75
C LEU A 329 -19.44 -6.10 18.95
N SER A 330 -20.39 -5.44 19.61
CA SER A 330 -21.54 -4.84 18.95
C SER A 330 -21.86 -3.44 19.50
N THR A 331 -22.43 -2.61 18.63
CA THR A 331 -22.92 -1.28 18.95
C THR A 331 -24.00 -0.87 17.95
N THR A 332 -24.52 0.36 18.05
CA THR A 332 -25.47 0.94 17.10
C THR A 332 -24.83 2.04 16.28
N ALA A 333 -25.33 2.28 15.08
CA ALA A 333 -24.87 3.40 14.25
C ALA A 333 -25.10 4.75 14.95
N THR A 334 -26.22 4.93 15.64
CA THR A 334 -26.48 6.13 16.49
C THR A 334 -25.38 6.34 17.54
N ALA A 335 -24.96 5.28 18.24
CA ALA A 335 -23.92 5.38 19.25
C ALA A 335 -22.57 5.82 18.64
N ILE A 336 -22.26 5.36 17.43
CA ILE A 336 -21.05 5.79 16.71
C ILE A 336 -21.16 7.27 16.30
N LEU A 337 -22.32 7.72 15.83
CA LEU A 337 -22.51 9.13 15.46
C LEU A 337 -22.21 10.07 16.63
N ASP A 338 -22.45 9.63 17.86
CA ASP A 338 -22.19 10.40 19.09
C ASP A 338 -20.74 10.23 19.62
N ASN A 339 -20.07 9.11 19.32
CA ASN A 339 -18.78 8.73 19.95
C ASN A 339 -17.77 8.15 18.92
N TYR A 340 -17.66 8.76 17.74
CA TYR A 340 -16.87 8.22 16.63
C TYR A 340 -15.40 7.92 17.01
N GLU A 341 -14.71 8.89 17.57
CA GLU A 341 -13.28 8.81 17.93
C GLU A 341 -12.95 7.70 18.94
N GLU A 342 -13.91 7.39 19.83
CA GLU A 342 -13.73 6.41 20.89
C GLU A 342 -14.03 4.97 20.41
N ILE A 343 -15.02 4.82 19.52
CA ILE A 343 -15.51 3.53 19.05
C ILE A 343 -14.80 3.07 17.73
N CYS A 344 -14.60 3.99 16.80
CA CYS A 344 -14.03 3.70 15.48
C CYS A 344 -12.48 3.62 15.51
N ARG A 345 -11.95 2.68 16.26
CA ARG A 345 -10.52 2.45 16.44
C ARG A 345 -10.10 1.09 15.89
N GLU A 346 -8.97 1.06 15.19
CA GLU A 346 -8.40 -0.18 14.69
C GLU A 346 -7.88 -1.05 15.85
N CYS A 347 -8.51 -2.19 16.09
CA CYS A 347 -8.01 -3.24 16.99
C CYS A 347 -7.28 -4.29 16.15
N PHE A 348 -5.94 -4.21 16.11
CA PHE A 348 -5.10 -5.01 15.22
C PHE A 348 -4.88 -6.44 15.74
N GLY A 349 -5.85 -7.29 15.51
CA GLY A 349 -5.95 -8.66 15.99
C GLY A 349 -7.30 -9.28 15.59
N PRO A 350 -7.67 -10.45 16.12
CA PRO A 350 -8.88 -11.17 15.73
C PRO A 350 -10.15 -10.56 16.35
N THR A 351 -10.43 -9.30 16.05
CA THR A 351 -11.57 -8.55 16.58
C THR A 351 -12.40 -7.96 15.45
N GLY A 352 -13.72 -8.00 15.60
CA GLY A 352 -14.69 -7.35 14.74
C GLY A 352 -15.74 -6.58 15.54
N LEU A 353 -16.31 -5.52 14.93
CA LEU A 353 -17.39 -4.71 15.48
C LEU A 353 -18.61 -4.81 14.57
N VAL A 354 -19.71 -5.33 15.11
CA VAL A 354 -21.02 -5.34 14.46
C VAL A 354 -21.74 -4.04 14.82
N VAL A 355 -22.11 -3.27 13.81
CA VAL A 355 -22.83 -1.98 13.95
C VAL A 355 -24.23 -2.17 13.40
N THR A 356 -25.24 -2.07 14.25
CA THR A 356 -26.64 -2.18 13.80
C THR A 356 -27.19 -0.81 13.40
N TYR A 357 -27.92 -0.76 12.27
CA TYR A 357 -28.65 0.42 11.82
C TYR A 357 -30.17 0.16 11.76
N GLU A 358 -30.98 1.20 12.01
CA GLU A 358 -32.44 1.13 11.96
C GLU A 358 -32.98 1.26 10.53
N ASP A 359 -32.44 2.23 9.80
CA ASP A 359 -32.82 2.51 8.43
C ASP A 359 -31.64 2.92 7.55
N GLU A 360 -31.90 3.03 6.24
CA GLU A 360 -30.88 3.37 5.25
C GLU A 360 -30.31 4.78 5.42
N ALA A 361 -31.09 5.71 6.01
CA ALA A 361 -30.64 7.06 6.28
C ALA A 361 -29.56 7.05 7.37
N GLU A 362 -29.72 6.23 8.42
CA GLU A 362 -28.72 6.04 9.47
C GLU A 362 -27.45 5.37 8.91
N MET A 363 -27.59 4.35 8.06
CA MET A 363 -26.45 3.71 7.37
C MET A 363 -25.67 4.72 6.54
N LEU A 364 -26.35 5.58 5.76
CA LEU A 364 -25.71 6.66 4.99
C LEU A 364 -25.07 7.71 5.89
N ALA A 365 -25.69 8.06 7.01
CA ALA A 365 -25.13 8.99 7.97
C ALA A 365 -23.81 8.46 8.53
N PHE A 366 -23.76 7.18 8.87
CA PHE A 366 -22.52 6.54 9.30
C PHE A 366 -21.45 6.54 8.18
N ALA A 367 -21.81 6.19 6.94
CA ALA A 367 -20.87 6.23 5.83
C ALA A 367 -20.26 7.63 5.61
N ARG A 368 -21.03 8.70 5.81
CA ARG A 368 -20.59 10.10 5.67
C ARG A 368 -19.55 10.52 6.69
N ILE A 369 -19.67 10.05 7.93
CA ILE A 369 -18.74 10.46 9.02
C ILE A 369 -17.44 9.64 9.03
N LEU A 370 -17.36 8.56 8.26
CA LEU A 370 -16.13 7.77 8.19
C LEU A 370 -14.93 8.64 7.81
N ASP A 371 -13.84 8.42 8.49
CA ASP A 371 -12.51 8.85 8.04
C ASP A 371 -12.08 8.10 6.77
N GLY A 372 -10.94 8.49 6.20
CA GLY A 372 -10.36 7.78 5.06
C GLY A 372 -10.03 6.32 5.38
N GLN A 373 -10.36 5.43 4.44
CA GLN A 373 -10.22 3.98 4.55
C GLN A 373 -9.37 3.43 3.41
N LEU A 374 -8.69 2.31 3.63
CA LEU A 374 -8.05 1.55 2.55
C LEU A 374 -9.11 0.87 1.67
N THR A 375 -10.13 0.30 2.31
CA THR A 375 -11.21 -0.38 1.61
C THR A 375 -12.56 -0.11 2.25
N ALA A 376 -13.63 -0.19 1.44
CA ALA A 376 -15.01 -0.31 1.91
C ALA A 376 -15.73 -1.35 1.05
N THR A 377 -16.62 -2.13 1.66
CA THR A 377 -17.36 -3.19 0.97
C THR A 377 -18.85 -2.91 1.04
N ILE A 378 -19.56 -3.14 -0.06
CA ILE A 378 -21.02 -3.20 -0.11
C ILE A 378 -21.41 -4.66 -0.34
N CYS A 379 -22.11 -5.25 0.62
CA CYS A 379 -22.86 -6.51 0.46
C CYS A 379 -24.30 -6.16 0.14
N GLY A 380 -24.68 -6.30 -1.12
CA GLY A 380 -25.98 -5.88 -1.61
C GLY A 380 -26.52 -6.81 -2.69
N GLU A 381 -27.76 -6.54 -3.14
CA GLU A 381 -28.37 -7.15 -4.31
C GLU A 381 -28.42 -6.13 -5.47
N GLU A 382 -28.43 -6.61 -6.72
CA GLU A 382 -28.33 -5.73 -7.90
C GLU A 382 -29.46 -4.69 -8.01
N ASN A 383 -30.63 -4.99 -7.41
CA ASN A 383 -31.79 -4.12 -7.43
C ASN A 383 -31.97 -3.27 -6.16
N ASP A 384 -30.99 -3.25 -5.25
CA ASP A 384 -31.07 -2.44 -4.04
C ASP A 384 -30.87 -0.95 -4.37
N GLU A 385 -31.90 -0.14 -4.20
CA GLU A 385 -31.87 1.29 -4.50
C GLU A 385 -30.83 2.06 -3.67
N ILE A 386 -30.53 1.57 -2.47
CA ILE A 386 -29.54 2.17 -1.56
C ILE A 386 -28.09 2.03 -2.04
N VAL A 387 -27.81 1.08 -2.94
CA VAL A 387 -26.41 0.80 -3.39
C VAL A 387 -25.80 2.01 -4.08
N ALA A 388 -26.53 2.70 -4.94
CA ALA A 388 -26.00 3.85 -5.66
C ALA A 388 -25.64 5.03 -4.72
N PRO A 389 -26.54 5.51 -3.83
CA PRO A 389 -26.17 6.55 -2.88
C PRO A 389 -25.08 6.12 -1.88
N LEU A 390 -25.07 4.85 -1.45
CA LEU A 390 -24.01 4.34 -0.58
C LEU A 390 -22.64 4.30 -1.30
N LEU A 391 -22.61 3.88 -2.56
CA LEU A 391 -21.39 3.90 -3.37
C LEU A 391 -20.86 5.34 -3.55
N ASP A 392 -21.75 6.32 -3.73
CA ASP A 392 -21.37 7.73 -3.84
C ASP A 392 -20.67 8.23 -2.57
N GLU A 393 -21.14 7.86 -1.39
CA GLU A 393 -20.47 8.19 -0.13
C GLU A 393 -19.11 7.44 0.03
N LEU A 394 -19.10 6.14 -0.24
CA LEU A 394 -17.91 5.31 0.03
C LEU A 394 -16.74 5.57 -0.93
N ARG A 395 -17.00 5.99 -2.18
CA ARG A 395 -15.91 6.36 -3.11
C ARG A 395 -15.13 7.61 -2.68
N GLU A 396 -15.73 8.45 -1.81
CA GLU A 396 -15.03 9.58 -1.21
C GLU A 396 -14.20 9.17 0.02
N LYS A 397 -14.51 8.02 0.60
CA LYS A 397 -13.92 7.53 1.86
C LYS A 397 -12.88 6.45 1.66
N ALA A 398 -12.92 5.67 0.59
CA ALA A 398 -12.06 4.50 0.43
C ALA A 398 -11.25 4.52 -0.87
N GLY A 399 -10.03 4.00 -0.81
CA GLY A 399 -9.20 3.82 -1.99
C GLY A 399 -9.67 2.67 -2.88
N ARG A 400 -10.35 1.66 -2.30
CA ARG A 400 -10.90 0.51 -3.02
C ARG A 400 -12.29 0.19 -2.50
N VAL A 401 -13.30 0.25 -3.36
CA VAL A 401 -14.67 -0.16 -3.03
C VAL A 401 -14.94 -1.53 -3.63
N LEU A 402 -15.47 -2.46 -2.82
CA LEU A 402 -15.74 -3.84 -3.21
C LEU A 402 -17.24 -4.10 -3.27
N TRP A 403 -17.66 -4.97 -4.18
CA TRP A 403 -19.02 -5.45 -4.33
C TRP A 403 -19.08 -6.94 -4.03
N ASN A 404 -19.81 -7.32 -2.97
CA ASN A 404 -19.96 -8.72 -2.55
C ASN A 404 -18.64 -9.52 -2.47
N GLN A 405 -17.57 -8.86 -2.00
CA GLN A 405 -16.25 -9.45 -1.83
C GLN A 405 -15.64 -8.99 -0.50
N TRP A 406 -14.71 -9.76 0.02
CA TRP A 406 -14.02 -9.45 1.27
C TRP A 406 -12.69 -8.75 1.02
N SER A 407 -12.37 -7.82 1.90
CA SER A 407 -11.23 -6.90 1.74
C SER A 407 -9.84 -7.49 1.97
N PRO A 408 -9.60 -8.53 2.80
CA PRO A 408 -8.25 -9.06 3.00
C PRO A 408 -7.59 -9.52 1.71
N GLY A 409 -6.32 -9.11 1.54
CA GLY A 409 -5.56 -9.35 0.33
C GLY A 409 -5.79 -8.29 -0.75
N ALA A 410 -4.72 -8.01 -1.47
CA ALA A 410 -4.72 -7.12 -2.62
C ALA A 410 -3.87 -7.74 -3.73
N ALA A 411 -4.49 -7.95 -4.89
CA ALA A 411 -3.79 -8.50 -6.06
C ALA A 411 -2.74 -7.50 -6.57
N VAL A 412 -1.58 -8.00 -6.99
CA VAL A 412 -0.55 -7.17 -7.60
C VAL A 412 -0.82 -7.10 -9.10
N THR A 413 -1.47 -6.02 -9.53
CA THR A 413 -1.95 -5.85 -10.92
C THR A 413 -1.84 -4.40 -11.38
N TYR A 414 -2.17 -4.15 -12.66
CA TYR A 414 -2.15 -2.81 -13.25
C TYR A 414 -3.27 -1.90 -12.72
N ALA A 415 -4.45 -2.45 -12.43
CA ALA A 415 -5.62 -1.68 -11.97
C ALA A 415 -5.75 -1.62 -10.44
N GLN A 416 -4.78 -2.13 -9.70
CA GLN A 416 -4.88 -2.15 -8.23
C GLN A 416 -4.66 -0.76 -7.65
N GLN A 417 -5.53 -0.41 -6.71
CA GLN A 417 -5.38 0.74 -5.82
C GLN A 417 -5.35 0.25 -4.37
N HIS A 418 -4.25 0.52 -3.67
CA HIS A 418 -4.08 0.26 -2.24
C HIS A 418 -3.59 1.54 -1.59
N GLY A 419 -4.52 2.30 -1.10
CA GLY A 419 -4.38 3.65 -0.61
C GLY A 419 -5.74 4.16 -0.17
N GLY A 420 -5.92 5.47 -0.09
CA GLY A 420 -7.19 6.09 0.29
C GLY A 420 -6.98 7.48 0.85
N PRO A 421 -8.05 8.17 1.27
CA PRO A 421 -7.92 9.44 1.97
C PRO A 421 -7.24 9.28 3.33
N TYR A 422 -6.76 10.40 3.91
CA TYR A 422 -6.26 10.42 5.28
C TYR A 422 -7.39 10.07 6.28
N PRO A 423 -7.13 9.24 7.33
CA PRO A 423 -5.85 8.78 7.83
C PRO A 423 -5.33 7.46 7.23
N ALA A 424 -6.04 6.81 6.30
CA ALA A 424 -5.57 5.55 5.73
C ALA A 424 -4.23 5.71 4.98
N THR A 425 -4.00 6.88 4.37
CA THR A 425 -2.70 7.23 3.79
C THR A 425 -2.33 8.69 4.00
N THR A 426 -1.04 9.01 3.88
CA THR A 426 -0.53 10.40 3.86
C THR A 426 -0.45 10.97 2.43
N ALA A 427 -0.71 10.17 1.40
CA ALA A 427 -0.55 10.55 -0.01
C ALA A 427 -1.73 10.00 -0.84
N VAL A 428 -2.85 10.69 -0.81
CA VAL A 428 -4.15 10.28 -1.38
C VAL A 428 -4.12 9.91 -2.87
N SER A 429 -3.21 10.48 -3.65
CA SER A 429 -3.06 10.22 -5.08
C SER A 429 -2.14 9.04 -5.42
N SER A 430 -1.69 8.29 -4.41
CA SER A 430 -0.74 7.20 -4.56
C SER A 430 -1.32 5.84 -4.19
N THR A 431 -0.62 4.78 -4.57
CA THR A 431 -0.91 3.40 -4.18
C THR A 431 0.35 2.73 -3.65
N ALA A 432 0.21 1.86 -2.63
CA ALA A 432 1.31 1.04 -2.12
C ALA A 432 1.47 -0.29 -2.89
N ILE A 433 0.43 -0.76 -3.58
CA ILE A 433 0.41 -2.03 -4.33
C ILE A 433 0.04 -1.77 -5.79
N GLY A 434 0.52 -2.65 -6.67
CA GLY A 434 0.29 -2.57 -8.10
C GLY A 434 1.33 -1.74 -8.84
N THR A 435 1.23 -1.73 -10.16
CA THR A 435 2.26 -1.11 -11.01
C THR A 435 2.35 0.40 -10.86
N ALA A 436 1.24 1.06 -10.50
CA ALA A 436 1.21 2.51 -10.28
C ALA A 436 2.01 2.96 -9.03
N ALA A 437 2.43 2.04 -8.17
CA ALA A 437 3.29 2.35 -7.02
C ALA A 437 4.63 2.99 -7.43
N ILE A 438 5.10 2.77 -8.65
CA ILE A 438 6.32 3.38 -9.19
C ILE A 438 6.23 4.92 -9.22
N TYR A 439 5.03 5.50 -9.43
CA TYR A 439 4.85 6.96 -9.54
C TYR A 439 5.17 7.70 -8.25
N ARG A 440 5.13 7.04 -7.10
CA ARG A 440 5.54 7.62 -5.81
C ARG A 440 7.00 8.10 -5.79
N PHE A 441 7.84 7.47 -6.59
CA PHE A 441 9.29 7.70 -6.61
C PHE A 441 9.77 8.43 -7.87
N LEU A 442 8.83 9.04 -8.59
CA LEU A 442 9.09 9.77 -9.83
C LEU A 442 8.66 11.23 -9.73
N ARG A 443 9.30 12.08 -10.53
CA ARG A 443 8.85 13.45 -10.77
C ARG A 443 9.01 13.83 -12.24
N PRO A 444 8.12 14.66 -12.80
CA PRO A 444 8.27 15.14 -14.16
C PRO A 444 9.39 16.17 -14.31
N VAL A 445 10.05 16.14 -15.48
CA VAL A 445 10.98 17.18 -15.92
C VAL A 445 10.67 17.55 -17.37
N ALA A 446 10.54 18.84 -17.63
CA ALA A 446 10.37 19.38 -18.97
C ALA A 446 11.69 19.96 -19.51
N TYR A 447 11.94 19.70 -20.79
CA TYR A 447 13.09 20.19 -21.55
C TYR A 447 12.57 21.11 -22.66
N GLN A 448 13.06 22.32 -22.71
CA GLN A 448 12.64 23.33 -23.71
C GLN A 448 13.80 23.68 -24.63
N GLY A 449 13.64 23.43 -25.94
CA GLY A 449 14.59 23.83 -26.97
C GLY A 449 15.95 23.11 -26.92
N PHE A 450 16.05 21.95 -26.25
CA PHE A 450 17.30 21.19 -26.16
C PHE A 450 17.64 20.48 -27.48
N PRO A 451 18.93 20.49 -27.89
CA PRO A 451 19.39 19.65 -28.99
C PRO A 451 19.18 18.16 -28.68
N GLN A 452 18.85 17.39 -29.72
CA GLN A 452 18.51 15.97 -29.61
C GLN A 452 19.56 15.12 -28.85
N GLN A 453 20.83 15.42 -29.05
CA GLN A 453 21.94 14.68 -28.41
C GLN A 453 22.02 14.82 -26.89
N PHE A 454 21.45 15.89 -26.33
CA PHE A 454 21.44 16.13 -24.87
C PHE A 454 20.15 15.68 -24.19
N LEU A 455 19.13 15.29 -24.98
CA LEU A 455 17.89 14.78 -24.44
C LEU A 455 18.05 13.34 -23.94
N PRO A 456 17.33 12.97 -22.86
CA PRO A 456 17.08 11.57 -22.51
C PRO A 456 16.64 10.78 -23.76
N GLU A 457 17.01 9.50 -23.81
CA GLU A 457 16.77 8.64 -24.97
C GLU A 457 15.30 8.60 -25.37
N GLU A 458 14.40 8.48 -24.42
CA GLU A 458 12.94 8.41 -24.61
C GLU A 458 12.33 9.70 -25.17
N LEU A 459 13.01 10.83 -25.04
CA LEU A 459 12.55 12.15 -25.56
C LEU A 459 13.08 12.48 -26.95
N ARG A 460 13.98 11.67 -27.51
CA ARG A 460 14.53 11.91 -28.85
C ARG A 460 13.48 11.61 -29.92
N ASP A 461 13.62 12.24 -31.09
CA ASP A 461 12.71 12.00 -32.22
C ASP A 461 12.72 10.52 -32.64
N LYS A 462 13.91 9.90 -32.61
CA LYS A 462 14.12 8.50 -32.91
C LYS A 462 14.72 7.80 -31.68
N PRO A 463 13.92 7.34 -30.75
CA PRO A 463 14.40 6.57 -29.61
C PRO A 463 14.87 5.18 -30.11
N GLN A 464 15.91 4.65 -29.46
CA GLN A 464 16.41 3.29 -29.78
C GLN A 464 15.41 2.22 -29.37
N THR A 465 14.73 2.45 -28.22
CA THR A 465 13.71 1.54 -27.69
C THR A 465 12.33 2.15 -27.94
N PRO A 466 11.46 1.53 -28.74
CA PRO A 466 10.09 1.97 -28.92
C PRO A 466 9.33 2.06 -27.59
N LEU A 467 8.51 3.10 -27.44
CA LEU A 467 7.63 3.28 -26.28
C LEU A 467 6.42 4.13 -26.65
N LEU A 468 5.36 4.04 -25.85
CA LEU A 468 4.18 4.85 -25.99
C LEU A 468 4.51 6.32 -25.65
N ARG A 469 4.17 7.23 -26.57
CA ARG A 469 4.40 8.68 -26.39
C ARG A 469 3.15 9.46 -26.75
N ARG A 470 3.01 10.64 -26.16
CA ARG A 470 2.04 11.64 -26.60
C ARG A 470 2.77 12.73 -27.37
N VAL A 471 2.51 12.83 -28.67
CA VAL A 471 3.14 13.85 -29.55
C VAL A 471 2.08 14.80 -30.05
N ASN A 472 2.23 16.09 -29.78
CA ASN A 472 1.27 17.15 -30.15
C ASN A 472 -0.18 16.81 -29.71
N GLY A 473 -0.33 16.25 -28.52
CA GLY A 473 -1.62 15.87 -27.94
C GLY A 473 -2.15 14.48 -28.37
N VAL A 474 -1.54 13.84 -29.36
CA VAL A 474 -1.97 12.51 -29.87
C VAL A 474 -1.17 11.42 -29.19
N VAL A 475 -1.85 10.40 -28.65
CA VAL A 475 -1.22 9.19 -28.10
C VAL A 475 -0.98 8.20 -29.23
N GLY A 476 0.26 7.74 -29.37
CA GLY A 476 0.61 6.76 -30.39
C GLY A 476 2.04 6.24 -30.23
N GLY A 477 2.36 5.16 -30.95
CA GLY A 477 3.73 4.72 -31.14
C GLY A 477 4.51 5.66 -32.06
N VAL A 478 5.79 5.36 -32.29
CA VAL A 478 6.74 6.16 -33.09
C VAL A 478 6.25 6.49 -34.51
N GLU A 479 5.31 5.71 -35.04
CA GLU A 479 4.84 5.82 -36.43
C GLU A 479 3.64 6.78 -36.63
N ASN A 480 2.94 7.23 -35.58
CA ASN A 480 1.77 8.11 -35.70
C ASN A 480 2.15 9.59 -35.58
N GLN A 481 2.87 10.14 -36.56
CA GLN A 481 3.40 11.52 -36.54
C GLN A 481 2.46 12.58 -37.12
N HIS A 482 1.20 12.29 -37.42
CA HIS A 482 0.31 13.32 -37.99
C HIS A 482 -0.88 13.62 -37.07
N SER A 483 -0.75 14.68 -36.30
CA SER A 483 -1.87 15.27 -35.57
C SER A 483 -2.96 15.77 -36.57
N LYS A 484 -4.19 15.26 -36.40
CA LYS A 484 -5.38 15.76 -37.10
C LYS A 484 -6.03 16.98 -36.41
N TYR A 485 -5.40 17.56 -35.41
CA TYR A 485 -5.92 18.76 -34.78
C TYR A 485 -5.60 19.99 -35.66
N LYS A 486 -6.59 20.44 -36.41
CA LYS A 486 -6.62 21.82 -36.89
C LYS A 486 -7.02 22.72 -35.71
N PRO A 487 -6.37 23.88 -35.52
CA PRO A 487 -6.86 24.86 -34.56
C PRO A 487 -8.28 25.28 -34.98
N LEU A 488 -9.12 25.54 -33.97
CA LEU A 488 -10.45 26.17 -34.16
C LEU A 488 -10.27 27.56 -34.71
#